data_9f2f4f178658636b038de15cf6333f93
#
_entry.id   9f2f4f178658636b038de15cf6333f93
#
_cell.length_a   1.000
_cell.length_b   1.000
_cell.length_c   1.000
_cell.angle_alpha   90.00
_cell.angle_beta   90.00
_cell.angle_gamma   90.00
#
_symmetry.space_group_name_H-M   'P 1'
#
loop_
_entity.id
_entity.type
_entity.pdbx_description
1 polymer ?
#
loop_
_entity_poly.entity_id
_entity_poly.type
_entity_poly.pdbx_seq_one_letter_code
_entity_poly.pdbx_strand_id
1 'polypeptide(L)'
;TNLALSVTFVAITIIPLSANAQNEEQAEVAPETEPNTRPIEQIEVRGQRTLVSMRYQLRLAEASLYKLFNDLNSADKYDILCKTERTTRSLIPQYTCEPEFFHSMRQEVNRNALIEMRGSFTSDGYDPALYQLAVDKLEPDSEVRARLTGDYEGLEQEMFRIATENEDYREQLIRVGELKAQYETARETRFNEKDED
;
A
#
# COMPACT_ATOMS: atom_id res chain seq x y z
N THR A 1 -50.97 -2.58 17.57
CA THR A 1 -51.04 -1.94 16.24
C THR A 1 -50.02 -2.60 15.34
N ASN A 2 -50.52 -3.60 14.56
CA ASN A 2 -49.75 -4.35 13.60
C ASN A 2 -49.71 -3.60 12.27
N LEU A 3 -48.52 -3.23 11.77
CA LEU A 3 -48.35 -2.75 10.41
C LEU A 3 -47.76 -3.92 9.56
N ALA A 4 -48.61 -4.43 8.66
CA ALA A 4 -48.22 -5.39 7.64
C ALA A 4 -47.56 -4.67 6.46
N LEU A 5 -46.31 -5.01 6.13
CA LEU A 5 -45.64 -4.53 4.94
C LEU A 5 -45.89 -5.53 3.79
N SER A 6 -46.69 -5.06 2.79
CA SER A 6 -46.94 -5.79 1.53
C SER A 6 -45.72 -5.67 0.62
N VAL A 7 -45.12 -6.81 0.24
CA VAL A 7 -44.05 -6.91 -0.78
C VAL A 7 -44.75 -7.22 -2.12
N THR A 8 -44.66 -6.28 -3.06
CA THR A 8 -45.17 -6.44 -4.42
C THR A 8 -44.09 -7.02 -5.31
N PHE A 9 -44.29 -8.24 -5.79
CA PHE A 9 -43.41 -8.87 -6.81
C PHE A 9 -43.78 -8.35 -8.20
N VAL A 10 -42.84 -7.73 -8.89
CA VAL A 10 -42.93 -7.38 -10.31
C VAL A 10 -42.34 -8.52 -11.13
N ALA A 11 -43.16 -9.22 -11.87
CA ALA A 11 -42.77 -10.25 -12.82
C ALA A 11 -42.35 -9.60 -14.14
N ILE A 12 -41.07 -9.76 -14.53
CA ILE A 12 -40.54 -9.36 -15.83
C ILE A 12 -40.69 -10.55 -16.79
N THR A 13 -41.59 -10.42 -17.76
CA THR A 13 -41.79 -11.37 -18.87
C THR A 13 -40.77 -11.09 -19.98
N ILE A 14 -39.88 -12.05 -20.26
CA ILE A 14 -38.95 -12.04 -21.39
C ILE A 14 -39.65 -12.66 -22.61
N ILE A 15 -39.82 -11.88 -23.68
CA ILE A 15 -40.37 -12.31 -24.97
C ILE A 15 -39.19 -12.77 -25.86
N PRO A 16 -39.16 -13.99 -26.41
CA PRO A 16 -38.15 -14.38 -27.37
C PRO A 16 -38.56 -13.90 -28.79
N LEU A 17 -37.71 -13.11 -29.43
CA LEU A 17 -37.83 -12.70 -30.81
C LEU A 17 -37.19 -13.77 -31.68
N SER A 18 -38.02 -14.58 -32.34
CA SER A 18 -37.59 -15.52 -33.40
C SER A 18 -37.49 -14.77 -34.73
N ALA A 19 -36.30 -14.63 -35.28
CA ALA A 19 -36.10 -14.19 -36.65
C ALA A 19 -35.67 -15.39 -37.51
N ASN A 20 -36.63 -15.93 -38.31
CA ASN A 20 -36.36 -16.82 -39.44
C ASN A 20 -35.89 -15.96 -40.62
N ALA A 21 -34.71 -16.24 -41.12
CA ALA A 21 -34.33 -15.87 -42.50
C ALA A 21 -33.77 -17.12 -43.20
N GLN A 22 -34.62 -17.71 -44.00
CA GLN A 22 -34.21 -18.69 -45.01
C GLN A 22 -33.57 -17.92 -46.15
N ASN A 23 -32.33 -18.26 -46.48
CA ASN A 23 -31.77 -17.96 -47.81
C ASN A 23 -31.08 -19.22 -48.28
N GLU A 24 -31.77 -19.92 -49.21
CA GLU A 24 -31.22 -21.00 -50.01
C GLU A 24 -30.38 -20.36 -51.10
N GLU A 25 -29.05 -20.53 -51.04
CA GLU A 25 -28.18 -20.32 -52.18
C GLU A 25 -27.19 -21.48 -52.25
N GLN A 26 -27.28 -22.16 -53.42
CA GLN A 26 -26.47 -23.31 -53.78
C GLN A 26 -25.00 -22.94 -53.75
N ALA A 27 -24.23 -23.57 -52.87
CA ALA A 27 -22.78 -23.48 -52.87
C ALA A 27 -22.18 -24.76 -53.41
N GLU A 28 -21.50 -24.57 -54.48
CA GLU A 28 -20.53 -25.39 -55.19
C GLU A 28 -19.62 -26.17 -54.24
N VAL A 29 -19.49 -27.48 -54.47
CA VAL A 29 -18.64 -28.41 -53.70
C VAL A 29 -17.18 -28.04 -53.94
N ALA A 30 -16.57 -27.37 -52.97
CA ALA A 30 -15.14 -27.22 -52.87
C ALA A 30 -14.51 -28.44 -52.18
N PRO A 31 -13.27 -28.86 -52.52
CA PRO A 31 -12.65 -30.07 -52.00
C PRO A 31 -12.40 -29.95 -50.50
N GLU A 32 -12.72 -31.01 -49.77
CA GLU A 32 -12.45 -31.17 -48.36
C GLU A 32 -10.95 -30.93 -48.05
N THR A 33 -10.67 -29.75 -47.52
CA THR A 33 -9.37 -29.51 -46.89
C THR A 33 -9.43 -30.16 -45.53
N GLU A 34 -8.66 -31.22 -45.34
CA GLU A 34 -8.48 -31.86 -44.02
C GLU A 34 -8.17 -30.79 -42.95
N PRO A 35 -8.86 -30.79 -41.80
CA PRO A 35 -8.57 -29.88 -40.74
C PRO A 35 -7.16 -30.16 -40.24
N ASN A 36 -6.25 -29.22 -40.48
CA ASN A 36 -4.90 -29.22 -39.94
C ASN A 36 -4.99 -29.05 -38.41
N THR A 37 -5.29 -30.16 -37.73
CA THR A 37 -5.26 -30.27 -36.28
C THR A 37 -3.81 -30.30 -35.82
N ARG A 38 -3.12 -29.15 -35.91
CA ARG A 38 -1.92 -28.95 -35.12
C ARG A 38 -2.37 -28.96 -33.66
N PRO A 39 -1.80 -29.82 -32.81
CA PRO A 39 -2.12 -29.78 -31.39
C PRO A 39 -1.83 -28.35 -30.89
N ILE A 40 -2.84 -27.71 -30.32
CA ILE A 40 -2.67 -26.42 -29.67
C ILE A 40 -1.76 -26.71 -28.48
N GLU A 41 -0.50 -26.29 -28.58
CA GLU A 41 0.45 -26.42 -27.53
C GLU A 41 -0.08 -25.60 -26.35
N GLN A 42 -0.62 -26.30 -25.35
CA GLN A 42 -1.07 -25.66 -24.11
C GLN A 42 0.18 -25.19 -23.37
N ILE A 43 0.53 -23.94 -23.56
CA ILE A 43 1.57 -23.29 -22.76
C ILE A 43 0.95 -23.04 -21.39
N GLU A 44 1.24 -23.91 -20.42
CA GLU A 44 0.90 -23.72 -19.04
C GLU A 44 1.77 -22.57 -18.48
N VAL A 45 1.25 -21.36 -18.55
CA VAL A 45 1.92 -20.19 -17.94
C VAL A 45 1.77 -20.29 -16.42
N ARG A 46 2.69 -20.97 -15.77
CA ARG A 46 2.86 -20.90 -14.33
C ARG A 46 3.44 -19.54 -13.99
N GLY A 47 2.58 -18.56 -13.81
CA GLY A 47 2.98 -17.23 -13.40
C GLY A 47 3.54 -17.26 -11.97
N GLN A 48 4.86 -17.25 -11.83
CA GLN A 48 5.47 -16.94 -10.55
C GLN A 48 5.06 -15.52 -10.17
N ARG A 49 4.62 -15.34 -8.91
CA ARG A 49 4.27 -14.00 -8.40
C ARG A 49 5.48 -13.09 -8.53
N THR A 50 5.35 -11.99 -9.26
CA THR A 50 6.46 -11.04 -9.43
C THR A 50 6.74 -10.33 -8.10
N LEU A 51 7.99 -9.95 -7.84
CA LEU A 51 8.35 -9.17 -6.64
C LEU A 51 7.52 -7.87 -6.51
N VAL A 52 7.13 -7.27 -7.64
CA VAL A 52 6.25 -6.09 -7.66
C VAL A 52 4.87 -6.42 -7.12
N SER A 53 4.28 -7.54 -7.56
CA SER A 53 2.98 -8.00 -7.07
C SER A 53 3.03 -8.36 -5.58
N MET A 54 4.09 -9.05 -5.14
CA MET A 54 4.27 -9.40 -3.73
C MET A 54 4.43 -8.16 -2.84
N ARG A 55 5.22 -7.18 -3.27
CA ARG A 55 5.37 -5.90 -2.58
C ARG A 55 4.04 -5.14 -2.47
N TYR A 56 3.26 -5.16 -3.54
CA TYR A 56 1.94 -4.53 -3.53
C TYR A 56 0.98 -5.21 -2.54
N GLN A 57 0.95 -6.54 -2.52
CA GLN A 57 0.12 -7.30 -1.57
C GLN A 57 0.56 -7.06 -0.12
N LEU A 58 1.87 -7.04 0.15
CA LEU A 58 2.40 -6.72 1.47
C LEU A 58 1.96 -5.32 1.92
N ARG A 59 2.08 -4.31 1.05
CA ARG A 59 1.65 -2.94 1.34
C ARG A 59 0.16 -2.84 1.68
N LEU A 60 -0.70 -3.57 0.94
CA LEU A 60 -2.13 -3.59 1.23
C LEU A 60 -2.43 -4.25 2.58
N ALA A 61 -1.72 -5.33 2.91
CA ALA A 61 -1.88 -6.01 4.18
C ALA A 61 -1.40 -5.14 5.35
N GLU A 62 -0.26 -4.46 5.21
CA GLU A 62 0.26 -3.49 6.20
C GLU A 62 -0.72 -2.33 6.40
N ALA A 63 -1.25 -1.75 5.32
CA ALA A 63 -2.24 -0.67 5.43
C ALA A 63 -3.51 -1.11 6.16
N SER A 64 -3.97 -2.35 5.93
CA SER A 64 -5.13 -2.91 6.65
C SER A 64 -4.83 -3.15 8.13
N LEU A 65 -3.64 -3.68 8.44
CA LEU A 65 -3.17 -3.91 9.81
C LEU A 65 -3.10 -2.59 10.60
N TYR A 66 -2.47 -1.55 10.02
CA TYR A 66 -2.33 -0.25 10.68
C TYR A 66 -3.67 0.46 10.85
N LYS A 67 -4.58 0.31 9.87
CA LYS A 67 -5.95 0.83 10.04
C LYS A 67 -6.64 0.17 11.23
N LEU A 68 -6.59 -1.15 11.34
CA LEU A 68 -7.17 -1.87 12.46
C LEU A 68 -6.49 -1.50 13.80
N PHE A 69 -5.17 -1.31 13.79
CA PHE A 69 -4.43 -0.82 14.95
C PHE A 69 -4.93 0.56 15.39
N ASN A 70 -5.07 1.52 14.46
CA ASN A 70 -5.55 2.87 14.74
C ASN A 70 -6.99 2.88 15.28
N ASP A 71 -7.82 1.92 14.84
CA ASP A 71 -9.20 1.78 15.35
C ASP A 71 -9.25 1.18 16.78
N LEU A 72 -8.19 0.49 17.23
CA LEU A 72 -8.12 -0.25 18.50
C LEU A 72 -7.21 0.37 19.56
N ASN A 73 -6.29 1.24 19.17
CA ASN A 73 -5.33 1.83 20.11
C ASN A 73 -6.00 2.81 21.07
N SER A 74 -5.37 3.04 22.20
CA SER A 74 -5.93 3.86 23.30
C SER A 74 -5.61 5.35 23.19
N ALA A 75 -4.72 5.75 22.29
CA ALA A 75 -4.24 7.13 22.19
C ALA A 75 -3.82 7.49 20.76
N ASP A 76 -4.44 8.54 20.21
CA ASP A 76 -4.22 9.05 18.84
C ASP A 76 -2.74 9.30 18.50
N LYS A 77 -1.91 9.59 19.50
CA LYS A 77 -0.47 9.77 19.29
C LYS A 77 0.22 8.54 18.71
N TYR A 78 -0.35 7.36 18.93
CA TYR A 78 0.16 6.08 18.43
C TYR A 78 -0.39 5.72 17.06
N ASP A 79 -1.32 6.50 16.50
CA ASP A 79 -1.83 6.27 15.14
C ASP A 79 -0.71 6.17 14.14
N ILE A 80 -0.76 5.15 13.30
CA ILE A 80 0.22 4.95 12.23
C ILE A 80 -0.34 5.54 10.94
N LEU A 81 0.33 6.58 10.46
CA LEU A 81 -0.03 7.28 9.23
C LEU A 81 0.86 6.82 8.09
N CYS A 82 0.22 6.29 7.04
CA CYS A 82 0.91 5.83 5.84
C CYS A 82 0.77 6.87 4.72
N LYS A 83 1.89 7.30 4.16
CA LYS A 83 1.96 8.31 3.10
C LYS A 83 2.87 7.86 1.97
N THR A 84 2.57 8.33 0.76
CA THR A 84 3.49 8.21 -0.37
C THR A 84 4.15 9.56 -0.59
N GLU A 85 5.41 9.65 -0.25
CA GLU A 85 6.17 10.89 -0.32
C GLU A 85 7.38 10.75 -1.25
N ARG A 86 7.80 11.86 -1.85
CA ARG A 86 9.03 11.94 -2.61
C ARG A 86 10.09 12.55 -1.71
N THR A 87 11.15 11.80 -1.45
CA THR A 87 12.31 12.34 -0.72
C THR A 87 12.98 13.43 -1.56
N THR A 88 13.47 14.45 -0.88
CA THR A 88 14.30 15.49 -1.52
C THR A 88 15.44 14.83 -2.29
N ARG A 89 15.60 15.15 -3.59
CA ARG A 89 16.57 14.57 -4.53
C ARG A 89 16.18 13.22 -5.14
N SER A 90 14.98 12.69 -4.87
CA SER A 90 14.49 11.46 -5.51
C SER A 90 13.17 11.74 -6.26
N LEU A 91 13.09 11.29 -7.51
CA LEU A 91 11.85 11.31 -8.29
C LEU A 91 10.97 10.09 -7.98
N ILE A 92 11.52 9.10 -7.28
CA ILE A 92 10.81 7.85 -6.96
C ILE A 92 10.01 8.06 -5.67
N PRO A 93 8.67 7.97 -5.74
CA PRO A 93 7.84 8.05 -4.55
C PRO A 93 8.10 6.83 -3.65
N GLN A 94 8.27 7.08 -2.36
CA GLN A 94 8.42 6.05 -1.33
C GLN A 94 7.14 6.00 -0.49
N TYR A 95 6.67 4.81 -0.21
CA TYR A 95 5.59 4.57 0.71
C TYR A 95 6.18 4.30 2.10
N THR A 96 5.85 5.18 3.06
CA THR A 96 6.31 5.07 4.44
C THR A 96 5.13 5.15 5.39
N CYS A 97 5.19 4.39 6.47
CA CYS A 97 4.21 4.41 7.54
C CYS A 97 4.94 4.78 8.83
N GLU A 98 4.52 5.86 9.46
CA GLU A 98 5.16 6.42 10.65
C GLU A 98 4.10 6.80 11.67
N PRO A 99 4.41 6.70 12.99
CA PRO A 99 3.48 7.10 14.04
C PRO A 99 3.24 8.61 14.06
N GLU A 100 2.06 9.03 14.54
CA GLU A 100 1.68 10.45 14.63
C GLU A 100 2.65 11.26 15.49
N PHE A 101 3.15 10.71 16.59
CA PHE A 101 4.14 11.40 17.43
C PHE A 101 5.44 11.73 16.68
N PHE A 102 5.86 10.87 15.72
CA PHE A 102 7.02 11.15 14.87
C PHE A 102 6.72 12.29 13.89
N HIS A 103 5.54 12.28 13.26
CA HIS A 103 5.13 13.35 12.37
C HIS A 103 5.02 14.70 13.10
N SER A 104 4.43 14.72 14.28
CA SER A 104 4.29 15.91 15.11
C SER A 104 5.65 16.49 15.49
N MET A 105 6.58 15.64 15.96
CA MET A 105 7.95 16.08 16.30
C MET A 105 8.68 16.59 15.05
N ARG A 106 8.56 15.90 13.92
CA ARG A 106 9.17 16.31 12.66
C ARG A 106 8.64 17.65 12.17
N GLN A 107 7.35 17.89 12.30
CA GLN A 107 6.73 19.18 11.96
C GLN A 107 7.24 20.29 12.89
N GLU A 108 7.42 20.02 14.16
CA GLU A 108 7.96 20.99 15.11
C GLU A 108 9.41 21.37 14.78
N VAL A 109 10.28 20.38 14.57
CA VAL A 109 11.68 20.59 14.16
C VAL A 109 11.75 21.41 12.88
N ASN A 110 10.98 21.03 11.84
CA ASN A 110 10.95 21.75 10.58
C ASN A 110 10.42 23.18 10.72
N ARG A 111 9.37 23.39 11.52
CA ARG A 111 8.80 24.72 11.76
C ARG A 111 9.81 25.62 12.47
N ASN A 112 10.50 25.11 13.48
CA ASN A 112 11.50 25.88 14.24
C ASN A 112 12.67 26.27 13.32
N ALA A 113 13.17 25.35 12.52
CA ALA A 113 14.21 25.63 11.53
C ALA A 113 13.78 26.69 10.50
N LEU A 114 12.53 26.62 10.00
CA LEU A 114 12.00 27.62 9.07
C LEU A 114 11.86 29.01 9.71
N ILE A 115 11.50 29.09 11.00
CA ILE A 115 11.43 30.37 11.74
C ILE A 115 12.82 30.97 11.83
N GLU A 116 13.83 30.18 12.20
CA GLU A 116 15.22 30.62 12.29
C GLU A 116 15.79 31.03 10.93
N MET A 117 15.53 30.27 9.87
CA MET A 117 15.91 30.63 8.49
C MET A 117 15.29 31.97 8.06
N ARG A 118 14.03 32.23 8.43
CA ARG A 118 13.40 33.52 8.16
C ARG A 118 14.06 34.65 8.94
N GLY A 119 14.57 34.39 10.15
CA GLY A 119 15.31 35.33 10.96
C GLY A 119 16.67 35.80 10.33
N SER A 120 17.19 35.04 9.36
CA SER A 120 18.38 35.43 8.60
C SER A 120 18.12 36.52 7.57
N PHE A 121 16.85 36.83 7.28
CA PHE A 121 16.44 38.00 6.44
C PHE A 121 16.08 39.16 7.33
N THR A 122 17.00 40.09 7.49
CA THR A 122 16.86 41.30 8.31
C THR A 122 16.52 42.52 7.47
N SER A 123 16.25 43.68 8.11
CA SER A 123 16.09 44.94 7.42
C SER A 123 17.32 45.38 6.63
N ASP A 124 18.51 44.93 7.05
CA ASP A 124 19.79 45.25 6.43
C ASP A 124 20.18 44.24 5.32
N GLY A 125 19.33 43.24 5.06
CA GLY A 125 19.50 42.26 4.01
C GLY A 125 19.59 40.81 4.53
N TYR A 126 20.12 39.92 3.69
CA TYR A 126 20.30 38.51 3.99
C TYR A 126 21.63 38.25 4.72
N ASP A 127 21.54 37.58 5.87
CA ASP A 127 22.72 37.13 6.64
C ASP A 127 22.98 35.64 6.39
N PRO A 128 24.01 35.28 5.61
CA PRO A 128 24.31 33.90 5.30
C PRO A 128 24.81 33.08 6.51
N ALA A 129 25.41 33.72 7.53
CA ALA A 129 25.90 33.03 8.71
C ALA A 129 24.72 32.58 9.60
N LEU A 130 23.73 33.41 9.81
CA LEU A 130 22.51 33.05 10.51
C LEU A 130 21.73 31.98 9.76
N TYR A 131 21.67 32.06 8.41
CA TYR A 131 21.02 31.03 7.62
C TYR A 131 21.71 29.66 7.77
N GLN A 132 23.05 29.63 7.68
CA GLN A 132 23.79 28.39 7.84
C GLN A 132 23.58 27.78 9.25
N LEU A 133 23.59 28.61 10.28
CA LEU A 133 23.31 28.17 11.65
C LEU A 133 21.92 27.54 11.78
N ALA A 134 20.91 28.08 11.09
CA ALA A 134 19.57 27.53 11.07
C ALA A 134 19.50 26.19 10.32
N VAL A 135 20.26 26.05 9.20
CA VAL A 135 20.39 24.79 8.45
C VAL A 135 21.05 23.71 9.28
N ASP A 136 22.11 24.06 10.02
CA ASP A 136 22.86 23.13 10.87
C ASP A 136 22.02 22.58 12.05
N LYS A 137 20.93 23.28 12.41
CA LYS A 137 19.95 22.82 13.41
C LYS A 137 18.88 21.89 12.86
N LEU A 138 18.88 21.62 11.56
CA LEU A 138 17.98 20.61 10.98
C LEU A 138 18.41 19.21 11.43
N GLU A 139 17.66 18.66 12.36
CA GLU A 139 17.89 17.30 12.86
C GLU A 139 17.53 16.25 11.79
N PRO A 140 18.41 15.28 11.52
CA PRO A 140 18.06 14.14 10.68
C PRO A 140 17.04 13.24 11.37
N ASP A 141 16.32 12.41 10.60
CA ASP A 141 15.29 11.51 11.12
C ASP A 141 15.81 10.57 12.21
N SER A 142 17.09 10.18 12.14
CA SER A 142 17.75 9.34 13.14
C SER A 142 17.81 9.99 14.52
N GLU A 143 18.09 11.29 14.59
CA GLU A 143 18.14 12.05 15.84
C GLU A 143 16.74 12.27 16.41
N VAL A 144 15.77 12.62 15.53
CA VAL A 144 14.37 12.73 15.94
C VAL A 144 13.87 11.40 16.52
N ARG A 145 14.18 10.26 15.89
CA ARG A 145 13.83 8.93 16.41
C ARG A 145 14.49 8.62 17.75
N ALA A 146 15.77 8.99 17.91
CA ALA A 146 16.48 8.80 19.18
C ALA A 146 15.83 9.57 20.34
N ARG A 147 15.31 10.78 20.09
CA ARG A 147 14.56 11.57 21.09
C ARG A 147 13.22 10.94 21.45
N LEU A 148 12.61 10.19 20.55
CA LEU A 148 11.29 9.58 20.70
C LEU A 148 11.34 8.11 21.19
N THR A 149 12.48 7.64 21.69
CA THR A 149 12.66 6.23 22.13
C THR A 149 11.56 5.80 23.08
N GLY A 150 11.20 6.62 24.08
CA GLY A 150 10.13 6.30 25.02
C GLY A 150 8.73 6.22 24.40
N ASP A 151 8.46 7.02 23.35
CA ASP A 151 7.19 6.93 22.61
C ASP A 151 7.13 5.67 21.73
N TYR A 152 8.26 5.27 21.14
CA TYR A 152 8.35 3.99 20.42
C TYR A 152 8.18 2.78 21.35
N GLU A 153 8.77 2.81 22.54
CA GLU A 153 8.54 1.76 23.55
C GLU A 153 7.06 1.70 23.96
N GLY A 154 6.42 2.85 24.15
CA GLY A 154 4.99 2.92 24.43
C GLY A 154 4.13 2.38 23.30
N LEU A 155 4.47 2.69 22.03
CA LEU A 155 3.81 2.14 20.85
C LEU A 155 3.94 0.61 20.79
N GLU A 156 5.14 0.07 21.04
CA GLU A 156 5.37 -1.38 21.05
C GLU A 156 4.53 -2.08 22.14
N GLN A 157 4.46 -1.51 23.33
CA GLN A 157 3.61 -2.02 24.41
C GLN A 157 2.13 -2.02 24.02
N GLU A 158 1.66 -0.95 23.36
CA GLU A 158 0.28 -0.84 22.90
C GLU A 158 -0.03 -1.86 21.81
N MET A 159 0.88 -2.04 20.83
CA MET A 159 0.74 -3.08 19.80
C MET A 159 0.68 -4.48 20.40
N PHE A 160 1.52 -4.74 21.42
CA PHE A 160 1.52 -6.02 22.12
C PHE A 160 0.23 -6.25 22.89
N ARG A 161 -0.29 -5.23 23.58
CA ARG A 161 -1.57 -5.28 24.28
C ARG A 161 -2.70 -5.66 23.31
N ILE A 162 -2.81 -4.94 22.19
CA ILE A 162 -3.85 -5.18 21.19
C ILE A 162 -3.72 -6.59 20.59
N ALA A 163 -2.49 -7.04 20.27
CA ALA A 163 -2.25 -8.38 19.75
C ALA A 163 -2.66 -9.50 20.73
N THR A 164 -2.62 -9.20 22.04
CA THR A 164 -3.03 -10.15 23.08
C THR A 164 -4.55 -10.15 23.26
N GLU A 165 -5.19 -9.00 23.18
CA GLU A 165 -6.62 -8.82 23.44
C GLU A 165 -7.52 -9.04 22.23
N ASN A 166 -7.01 -8.78 21.02
CA ASN A 166 -7.79 -8.83 19.77
C ASN A 166 -7.27 -9.90 18.82
N GLU A 167 -8.14 -10.87 18.50
CA GLU A 167 -7.81 -12.01 17.65
C GLU A 167 -7.65 -11.57 16.18
N ASP A 168 -8.52 -10.70 15.68
CA ASP A 168 -8.47 -10.23 14.29
C ASP A 168 -7.16 -9.47 14.01
N TYR A 169 -6.71 -8.65 14.96
CA TYR A 169 -5.41 -7.95 14.85
C TYR A 169 -4.25 -8.94 14.83
N ARG A 170 -4.27 -9.95 15.71
CA ARG A 170 -3.24 -10.98 15.75
C ARG A 170 -3.16 -11.79 14.46
N GLU A 171 -4.30 -12.15 13.87
CA GLU A 171 -4.35 -12.87 12.58
C GLU A 171 -3.78 -12.01 11.44
N GLN A 172 -4.14 -10.73 11.40
CA GLN A 172 -3.59 -9.80 10.40
C GLN A 172 -2.08 -9.60 10.59
N LEU A 173 -1.59 -9.51 11.82
CA LEU A 173 -0.16 -9.39 12.13
C LEU A 173 0.62 -10.61 11.64
N ILE A 174 0.12 -11.83 11.87
CA ILE A 174 0.71 -13.07 11.38
C ILE A 174 0.74 -13.06 9.85
N ARG A 175 -0.37 -12.71 9.21
CA ARG A 175 -0.46 -12.63 7.75
C ARG A 175 0.55 -11.66 7.14
N VAL A 176 0.72 -10.49 7.73
CA VAL A 176 1.74 -9.50 7.29
C VAL A 176 3.14 -10.08 7.45
N GLY A 177 3.43 -10.76 8.57
CA GLY A 177 4.70 -11.44 8.81
C GLY A 177 5.01 -12.50 7.75
N GLU A 178 4.04 -13.36 7.41
CA GLU A 178 4.17 -14.38 6.37
C GLU A 178 4.42 -13.77 4.98
N LEU A 179 3.66 -12.74 4.60
CA LEU A 179 3.84 -12.06 3.31
C LEU A 179 5.21 -11.39 3.22
N LYS A 180 5.70 -10.81 4.31
CA LYS A 180 7.02 -10.20 4.39
C LYS A 180 8.11 -11.26 4.22
N ALA A 181 8.03 -12.38 4.94
CA ALA A 181 8.98 -13.47 4.83
C ALA A 181 9.02 -14.06 3.40
N GLN A 182 7.84 -14.27 2.77
CA GLN A 182 7.75 -14.72 1.38
C GLN A 182 8.40 -13.72 0.39
N TYR A 183 8.17 -12.43 0.59
CA TYR A 183 8.75 -11.40 -0.25
C TYR A 183 10.28 -11.35 -0.11
N GLU A 184 10.80 -11.41 1.11
CA GLU A 184 12.24 -11.39 1.38
C GLU A 184 12.92 -12.62 0.78
N THR A 185 12.37 -13.82 0.98
CA THR A 185 12.89 -15.06 0.37
C THR A 185 12.91 -14.98 -1.15
N ALA A 186 11.83 -14.53 -1.78
CA ALA A 186 11.75 -14.39 -3.23
C ALA A 186 12.72 -13.33 -3.77
N ARG A 187 12.99 -12.28 -3.00
CA ARG A 187 13.97 -11.26 -3.30
C ARG A 187 15.39 -11.82 -3.25
N GLU A 188 15.74 -12.49 -2.18
CA GLU A 188 17.08 -13.11 -1.99
C GLU A 188 17.38 -14.13 -3.08
N THR A 189 16.45 -15.03 -3.38
CA THR A 189 16.62 -16.02 -4.46
C THR A 189 16.92 -15.34 -5.79
N ARG A 190 16.19 -14.27 -6.13
CA ARG A 190 16.38 -13.58 -7.41
C ARG A 190 17.68 -12.79 -7.51
N PHE A 191 18.26 -12.34 -6.41
CA PHE A 191 19.53 -11.62 -6.42
C PHE A 191 20.72 -12.58 -6.36
N ASN A 192 20.62 -13.71 -5.66
CA ASN A 192 21.67 -14.70 -5.59
C ASN A 192 21.86 -15.45 -6.91
N GLU A 193 20.78 -15.70 -7.70
CA GLU A 193 20.89 -16.28 -9.04
C GLU A 193 21.65 -15.40 -10.05
N LYS A 194 21.79 -14.09 -9.79
CA LYS A 194 22.51 -13.16 -10.67
C LYS A 194 24.02 -13.08 -10.40
N ASP A 195 24.46 -13.57 -9.25
CA ASP A 195 25.86 -13.52 -8.87
C ASP A 195 26.60 -14.82 -9.28
N GLU A 196 25.89 -15.82 -9.84
CA GLU A 196 26.45 -17.09 -10.31
C GLU A 196 26.65 -17.16 -11.85
N ASP A 197 26.20 -16.16 -12.63
CA ASP A 197 26.38 -16.02 -14.09
C ASP A 197 27.48 -14.97 -14.42
#